data_d5109c467f8b468ab3e5a886d804c619
#
_entry.id   d5109c467f8b468ab3e5a886d804c619
#
_cell.length_a   1.000
_cell.length_b   1.000
_cell.length_c   1.000
_cell.angle_alpha   90.00
_cell.angle_beta   90.00
_cell.angle_gamma   90.00
#
_symmetry.space_group_name_H-M   'P 1'
#
loop_
_entity.id
_entity.type
_entity.pdbx_description
1 polymer ?
#
loop_
_entity_poly.entity_id
_entity_poly.type
_entity_poly.pdbx_seq_one_letter_code
_entity_poly.pdbx_strand_id
1 'polypeptide(L)' 'MEIKNDNDRRLWFRIKSLDKKIDNLGKIGSKGFDWLKWEELTDESARLHSQLSVHRDIVNNLVKKWT' A
#
# COMPACT_ATOMS: atom_id res chain seq x y z
N MET A 1 12.33 -7.12 -0.55
CA MET A 1 11.53 -7.44 -1.75
C MET A 1 12.27 -6.95 -2.99
N GLU A 2 12.46 -7.84 -3.94
CA GLU A 2 13.13 -7.50 -5.18
C GLU A 2 12.12 -7.07 -6.23
N ILE A 3 12.33 -5.87 -6.79
CA ILE A 3 11.44 -5.30 -7.80
C ILE A 3 12.12 -5.44 -9.16
N LYS A 4 11.53 -6.25 -10.03
CA LYS A 4 12.15 -6.65 -11.30
C LYS A 4 11.75 -5.80 -12.51
N ASN A 5 10.65 -5.05 -12.44
CA ASN A 5 10.22 -4.23 -13.58
C ASN A 5 10.04 -2.77 -13.17
N ASP A 6 10.12 -1.87 -14.17
CA ASP A 6 10.05 -0.43 -13.95
C ASP A 6 8.68 0.02 -13.48
N ASN A 7 7.63 -0.64 -13.93
CA ASN A 7 6.27 -0.31 -13.55
C ASN A 7 6.05 -0.55 -12.04
N ASP A 8 6.51 -1.71 -11.53
CA ASP A 8 6.45 -2.03 -10.12
C ASP A 8 7.30 -1.06 -9.29
N ARG A 9 8.44 -0.66 -9.84
CA ARG A 9 9.32 0.31 -9.17
C ARG A 9 8.63 1.66 -8.99
N ARG A 10 7.94 2.14 -10.01
CA ARG A 10 7.16 3.38 -9.95
C ARG A 10 6.03 3.29 -8.93
N LEU A 11 5.31 2.17 -8.93
CA LEU A 11 4.25 1.92 -7.97
C LEU A 11 4.81 1.90 -6.54
N TRP A 12 5.95 1.24 -6.36
CA TRP A 12 6.63 1.16 -5.06
C TRP A 12 7.00 2.53 -4.51
N PHE A 13 7.54 3.40 -5.36
CA PHE A 13 7.86 4.78 -4.95
C PHE A 13 6.62 5.56 -4.55
N ARG A 14 5.52 5.37 -5.25
CA ARG A 14 4.25 6.00 -4.91
C ARG A 14 3.74 5.50 -3.57
N ILE A 15 3.81 4.20 -3.35
CA ILE A 15 3.42 3.57 -2.09
C ILE A 15 4.24 4.13 -0.93
N LYS A 16 5.55 4.22 -1.11
CA LYS A 16 6.45 4.79 -0.09
C LYS A 16 6.10 6.25 0.21
N SER A 17 5.80 7.03 -0.80
CA SER A 17 5.39 8.42 -0.63
C SER A 17 4.08 8.53 0.14
N LEU A 18 3.11 7.68 -0.17
CA LEU A 18 1.83 7.64 0.55
C LEU A 18 2.02 7.21 2.00
N ASP A 19 2.83 6.21 2.25
CA ASP A 19 3.14 5.74 3.61
C ASP A 19 3.73 6.87 4.44
N LYS A 20 4.62 7.66 3.85
CA LYS A 20 5.20 8.81 4.52
C LYS A 20 4.15 9.87 4.86
N LYS A 21 3.19 10.11 3.96
CA LYS A 21 2.07 11.03 4.22
C LYS A 21 1.18 10.51 5.34
N ILE A 22 0.93 9.20 5.38
CA ILE A 22 0.15 8.57 6.43
C ILE A 22 0.85 8.75 7.78
N ASP A 23 2.15 8.52 7.84
CA ASP A 23 2.94 8.71 9.05
C ASP A 23 2.91 10.16 9.54
N ASN A 24 2.89 11.12 8.61
CA ASN A 24 2.85 12.55 8.93
C ASN A 24 1.50 13.01 9.50
N LEU A 25 0.45 12.20 9.37
CA LEU A 25 -0.84 12.50 9.99
C LEU A 25 -0.80 12.42 11.52
N GLY A 26 0.23 11.77 12.04
CA GLY A 26 0.41 11.62 13.48
C GLY A 26 -0.06 10.26 13.99
N LYS A 27 -0.17 10.16 15.31
CA LYS A 27 -0.51 8.91 15.96
C LYS A 27 -2.00 8.60 15.79
N ILE A 28 -2.33 7.39 15.38
CA ILE A 28 -3.71 6.92 15.22
C ILE A 28 -4.45 7.02 16.57
N GLY A 29 -5.62 7.67 16.52
CA GLY A 29 -6.43 7.88 17.72
C GLY A 29 -6.05 9.08 18.58
N SER A 30 -5.04 9.85 18.16
CA SER A 30 -4.69 11.08 18.84
C SER A 30 -5.77 12.14 18.64
N LYS A 31 -5.83 13.09 19.57
CA LYS A 31 -6.78 14.21 19.48
C LYS A 31 -6.48 15.06 18.25
N GLY A 32 -7.51 15.25 17.42
CA GLY A 32 -7.36 16.00 16.18
C GLY A 32 -6.85 15.20 15.00
N PHE A 33 -6.78 13.89 15.13
CA PHE A 33 -6.36 13.03 14.04
C PHE A 33 -7.37 13.08 12.89
N ASP A 34 -6.87 13.29 11.66
CA ASP A 34 -7.71 13.39 10.47
C ASP A 34 -8.02 12.00 9.90
N TRP A 35 -9.11 11.41 10.37
CA TRP A 35 -9.53 10.07 9.96
C TRP A 35 -9.91 9.99 8.49
N LEU A 36 -10.51 11.04 7.95
CA LEU A 36 -10.90 11.07 6.53
C LEU A 36 -9.68 11.01 5.63
N LYS A 37 -8.68 11.81 5.95
CA LYS A 37 -7.44 11.84 5.18
C LYS A 37 -6.67 10.53 5.30
N TRP A 38 -6.63 9.96 6.50
CA TRP A 38 -6.01 8.67 6.75
C TRP A 38 -6.68 7.59 5.91
N GLU A 39 -8.01 7.57 5.88
CA GLU A 39 -8.80 6.61 5.11
C GLU A 39 -8.53 6.76 3.61
N GLU A 40 -8.50 7.99 3.08
CA GLU A 40 -8.19 8.23 1.68
C GLU A 40 -6.79 7.74 1.31
N LEU A 41 -5.80 8.06 2.12
CA LEU A 41 -4.42 7.67 1.85
C LEU A 41 -4.21 6.17 1.95
N THR A 42 -4.79 5.52 2.95
CA THR A 42 -4.67 4.07 3.11
C THR A 42 -5.40 3.32 2.00
N ASP A 43 -6.55 3.82 1.55
CA ASP A 43 -7.30 3.23 0.45
C ASP A 43 -6.49 3.31 -0.86
N GLU A 44 -5.89 4.46 -1.14
CA GLU A 44 -5.03 4.64 -2.31
C GLU A 44 -3.80 3.74 -2.24
N SER A 45 -3.17 3.65 -1.08
CA SER A 45 -2.04 2.75 -0.86
C SER A 45 -2.41 1.30 -1.13
N ALA A 46 -3.57 0.87 -0.63
CA ALA A 46 -4.06 -0.50 -0.86
C ALA A 46 -4.27 -0.79 -2.34
N ARG A 47 -4.82 0.18 -3.08
CA ARG A 47 -5.01 0.04 -4.54
C ARG A 47 -3.68 -0.11 -5.27
N LEU A 48 -2.69 0.70 -4.89
CA LEU A 48 -1.36 0.62 -5.50
C LEU A 48 -0.69 -0.71 -5.18
N HIS A 49 -0.81 -1.19 -3.94
CA HIS A 49 -0.30 -2.51 -3.56
C HIS A 49 -0.91 -3.62 -4.41
N SER A 50 -2.21 -3.56 -4.67
CA SER A 50 -2.88 -4.59 -5.47
C SER A 50 -2.44 -4.59 -6.93
N GLN A 51 -1.87 -3.49 -7.42
CA GLN A 51 -1.35 -3.38 -8.78
C GLN A 51 0.07 -3.94 -8.94
N LEU A 52 0.79 -4.16 -7.84
CA LEU A 52 2.12 -4.75 -7.90
C LEU A 52 2.04 -6.21 -8.35
N SER A 53 2.86 -6.58 -9.32
CA SER A 53 2.90 -7.94 -9.83
C SER A 53 3.32 -8.95 -8.76
N VAL A 54 4.24 -8.57 -7.90
CA VAL A 54 4.69 -9.38 -6.76
C VAL A 54 3.53 -9.67 -5.81
N HIS A 55 2.70 -8.66 -5.53
CA HIS A 55 1.53 -8.82 -4.67
C HIS A 55 0.52 -9.79 -5.28
N ARG A 56 0.25 -9.68 -6.58
CA ARG A 56 -0.64 -10.59 -7.30
C ARG A 56 -0.15 -12.04 -7.21
N ASP A 57 1.15 -12.23 -7.39
CA ASP A 57 1.75 -13.57 -7.31
C ASP A 57 1.57 -14.18 -5.93
N ILE A 58 1.78 -13.40 -4.88
CA ILE A 58 1.58 -13.85 -3.51
C ILE A 58 0.13 -14.24 -3.26
N VAL A 59 -0.81 -13.40 -3.68
CA VAL A 59 -2.24 -13.66 -3.51
C VAL A 59 -2.66 -14.91 -4.29
N ASN A 60 -2.21 -15.05 -5.53
CA ASN A 60 -2.51 -16.21 -6.35
C ASN A 60 -1.98 -17.51 -5.72
N ASN A 61 -0.79 -17.48 -5.16
CA ASN A 61 -0.21 -18.64 -4.48
C ASN A 61 -1.01 -19.01 -3.22
N LEU A 62 -1.47 -18.02 -2.48
CA LEU A 62 -2.31 -18.26 -1.31
C LEU A 62 -3.64 -18.90 -1.69
N VAL A 63 -4.28 -18.38 -2.74
CA VAL A 63 -5.56 -18.92 -3.26
C VAL A 63 -5.37 -20.37 -3.69
N LYS A 64 -4.29 -20.71 -4.37
CA LYS A 64 -3.99 -22.08 -4.78
C LYS A 64 -3.83 -23.04 -3.62
N LYS A 65 -3.24 -22.56 -2.52
CA LYS A 65 -3.08 -23.39 -1.30
C LYS A 65 -4.40 -23.64 -0.60
N TRP A 66 -5.35 -22.74 -0.74
CA TRP A 66 -6.66 -22.83 -0.07
C TRP A 66 -7.69 -23.63 -0.88
N THR A 67 -7.43 -23.83 -2.16
CA THR A 67 -8.27 -24.65 -3.04
C THR A 67 -7.69 -26.03 -3.24
#